data_1eaac6c7975a3504f7708dfd9eca030e
#
_entry.id   1eaac6c7975a3504f7708dfd9eca030e
#
_cell.length_a   1.000
_cell.length_b   1.000
_cell.length_c   1.000
_cell.angle_alpha   90.00
_cell.angle_beta   90.00
_cell.angle_gamma   90.00
#
_symmetry.space_group_name_H-M   'P 1'
#
loop_
_entity.id
_entity.type
_entity.pdbx_description
1 polymer ?
#
loop_
_entity_poly.entity_id
_entity_poly.type
_entity_poly.pdbx_seq_one_letter_code
_entity_poly.pdbx_strand_id
1 'polypeptide(L)'
;MATNLHQFAKKNGVKYFFVSFVDLFGVLRSKLVPATAIDEIQSEGAGFAGFATWLDMSPADSDMFGMPDGDSVIQLPWNKEIAWVASDLYMDGKPVETSPRIALKRQIEKAVSYTHLTLPTNSGV
;
A
#
# COMPACT_ATOMS: atom_id res chain seq x y z
N MET A 1 -11.65 -3.44 9.67
CA MET A 1 -10.32 -3.91 10.12
C MET A 1 -9.53 -4.49 8.97
N ALA A 2 -8.25 -4.16 8.90
CA ALA A 2 -7.38 -4.71 7.86
C ALA A 2 -7.19 -6.22 8.05
N THR A 3 -7.16 -6.95 6.95
CA THR A 3 -6.90 -8.39 6.94
C THR A 3 -5.50 -8.68 7.48
N ASN A 4 -5.39 -9.64 8.38
CA ASN A 4 -4.10 -10.15 8.84
C ASN A 4 -3.51 -11.06 7.76
N LEU A 5 -2.39 -10.66 7.19
CA LEU A 5 -1.77 -11.35 6.06
C LEU A 5 -1.17 -12.71 6.43
N HIS A 6 -0.69 -12.87 7.66
CA HIS A 6 -0.20 -14.16 8.13
C HIS A 6 -1.32 -15.21 8.17
N GLN A 7 -2.48 -14.83 8.72
CA GLN A 7 -3.65 -15.71 8.74
C GLN A 7 -4.16 -16.00 7.34
N PHE A 8 -4.16 -14.99 6.46
CA PHE A 8 -4.50 -15.17 5.06
C PHE A 8 -3.58 -16.19 4.38
N ALA A 9 -2.27 -16.08 4.61
CA ALA A 9 -1.30 -17.03 4.05
C ALA A 9 -1.53 -18.46 4.52
N LYS A 10 -1.75 -18.64 5.82
CA LYS A 10 -2.05 -19.98 6.40
C LYS A 10 -3.31 -20.58 5.80
N LYS A 11 -4.37 -19.80 5.72
CA LYS A 11 -5.68 -20.27 5.23
C LYS A 11 -5.64 -20.66 3.75
N ASN A 12 -4.85 -19.93 2.95
CA ASN A 12 -4.88 -20.06 1.49
C ASN A 12 -3.63 -20.75 0.90
N GLY A 13 -2.69 -21.19 1.73
CA GLY A 13 -1.46 -21.83 1.25
C GLY A 13 -0.49 -20.89 0.56
N VAL A 14 -0.53 -19.60 0.88
CA VAL A 14 0.36 -18.59 0.31
C VAL A 14 1.74 -18.70 0.95
N LYS A 15 2.78 -18.75 0.12
CA LYS A 15 4.18 -18.82 0.55
C LYS A 15 4.94 -17.52 0.37
N TYR A 16 4.48 -16.66 -0.55
CA TYR A 16 5.13 -15.40 -0.88
C TYR A 16 4.09 -14.30 -1.12
N PHE A 17 4.50 -13.06 -0.83
CA PHE A 17 3.70 -11.88 -1.15
C PHE A 17 4.46 -10.94 -2.07
N PHE A 18 3.81 -10.45 -3.11
CA PHE A 18 4.25 -9.26 -3.81
C PHE A 18 3.75 -8.02 -3.05
N VAL A 19 4.64 -7.37 -2.33
CA VAL A 19 4.36 -6.07 -1.69
C VAL A 19 4.61 -4.99 -2.74
N SER A 20 3.56 -4.31 -3.16
CA SER A 20 3.57 -3.54 -4.41
C SER A 20 3.11 -2.10 -4.22
N PHE A 21 3.67 -1.21 -5.02
CA PHE A 21 3.22 0.17 -5.14
C PHE A 21 3.40 0.65 -6.59
N VAL A 22 2.79 1.80 -6.89
CA VAL A 22 2.88 2.41 -8.23
C VAL A 22 3.72 3.67 -8.15
N ASP A 23 4.66 3.85 -9.08
CA ASP A 23 5.46 5.07 -9.20
C ASP A 23 4.72 6.18 -9.95
N LEU A 24 5.38 7.34 -10.14
CA LEU A 24 4.76 8.50 -10.82
C LEU A 24 4.41 8.25 -12.29
N PHE A 25 5.02 7.27 -12.92
CA PHE A 25 4.74 6.91 -14.32
C PHE A 25 3.67 5.82 -14.45
N GLY A 26 3.07 5.39 -13.35
CA GLY A 26 2.08 4.33 -13.35
C GLY A 26 2.67 2.92 -13.42
N VAL A 27 3.98 2.78 -13.24
CA VAL A 27 4.65 1.47 -13.26
C VAL A 27 4.49 0.79 -11.90
N LEU A 28 3.98 -0.44 -11.94
CA LEU A 28 3.86 -1.27 -10.73
C LEU A 28 5.24 -1.79 -10.35
N ARG A 29 5.65 -1.50 -9.12
CA ARG A 29 6.89 -1.96 -8.52
C ARG A 29 6.57 -2.89 -7.37
N SER A 30 7.34 -3.96 -7.23
CA SER A 30 7.06 -4.99 -6.24
C SER A 30 8.33 -5.53 -5.62
N LYS A 31 8.21 -5.93 -4.36
CA LYS A 31 9.21 -6.75 -3.67
C LYS A 31 8.53 -8.07 -3.30
N LEU A 32 9.17 -9.18 -3.68
CA LEU A 32 8.70 -10.49 -3.27
C LEU A 32 9.24 -10.81 -1.87
N VAL A 33 8.35 -11.03 -0.93
CA VAL A 33 8.71 -11.36 0.46
C VAL A 33 8.12 -12.71 0.86
N PRO A 34 8.82 -13.52 1.69
CA PRO A 34 8.27 -14.78 2.14
C PRO A 34 7.14 -14.56 3.15
N ALA A 35 6.15 -15.46 3.13
CA ALA A 35 5.04 -15.41 4.08
C ALA A 35 5.48 -15.50 5.54
N THR A 36 6.64 -16.11 5.80
CA THR A 36 7.22 -16.20 7.16
C THR A 36 7.65 -14.85 7.73
N ALA A 37 7.91 -13.85 6.87
CA ALA A 37 8.29 -12.50 7.29
C ALA A 37 7.12 -11.52 7.23
N ILE A 38 5.91 -11.97 6.90
CA ILE A 38 4.81 -11.05 6.58
C ILE A 38 4.30 -10.27 7.81
N ASP A 39 4.41 -10.82 9.01
CA ASP A 39 4.01 -10.11 10.23
C ASP A 39 4.88 -8.88 10.46
N GLU A 40 6.19 -9.01 10.31
CA GLU A 40 7.14 -7.90 10.39
C GLU A 40 6.88 -6.89 9.27
N ILE A 41 6.71 -7.37 8.05
CA ILE A 41 6.42 -6.52 6.89
C ILE A 41 5.10 -5.76 7.05
N GLN A 42 4.09 -6.40 7.61
CA GLN A 42 2.78 -5.75 7.83
C GLN A 42 2.86 -4.67 8.92
N SER A 43 3.75 -4.82 9.90
CA SER A 43 3.93 -3.86 10.99
C SER A 43 4.95 -2.76 10.70
N GLU A 44 6.04 -3.09 9.99
CA GLU A 44 7.16 -2.18 9.78
C GLU A 44 7.33 -1.73 8.32
N GLY A 45 6.73 -2.46 7.39
CA GLY A 45 6.81 -2.20 5.96
C GLY A 45 7.96 -2.94 5.28
N ALA A 46 7.89 -3.00 3.96
CA ALA A 46 8.96 -3.50 3.11
C ALA A 46 9.82 -2.33 2.64
N GLY A 47 11.13 -2.41 2.85
CA GLY A 47 12.06 -1.33 2.48
C GLY A 47 12.28 -1.23 0.97
N PHE A 48 12.29 0.00 0.46
CA PHE A 48 12.59 0.34 -0.93
C PHE A 48 13.54 1.54 -0.96
N ALA A 49 14.47 1.54 -1.91
CA ALA A 49 15.31 2.71 -2.17
C ALA A 49 14.50 3.78 -2.88
N GLY A 50 14.18 4.87 -2.16
CA GLY A 50 13.28 5.91 -2.64
C GLY A 50 13.69 6.54 -3.96
N PHE A 51 15.00 6.82 -4.13
CA PHE A 51 15.52 7.45 -5.36
C PHE A 51 15.30 6.60 -6.62
N ALA A 52 15.16 5.29 -6.48
CA ALA A 52 14.95 4.38 -7.62
C ALA A 52 13.48 4.28 -8.05
N THR A 53 12.58 5.04 -7.43
CA THR A 53 11.14 4.89 -7.60
C THR A 53 10.46 6.06 -8.34
N TRP A 54 11.24 7.01 -8.82
CA TRP A 54 10.71 8.20 -9.53
C TRP A 54 9.67 8.98 -8.70
N LEU A 55 9.88 9.09 -7.38
CA LEU A 55 9.01 9.85 -6.47
C LEU A 55 9.67 11.15 -5.99
N ASP A 56 10.51 11.76 -6.83
CA ASP A 56 11.22 13.02 -6.55
C ASP A 56 12.15 12.91 -5.32
N MET A 57 12.91 11.84 -5.28
CA MET A 57 13.87 11.56 -4.20
C MET A 57 15.28 11.43 -4.75
N SER A 58 16.26 11.76 -3.91
CA SER A 58 17.68 11.63 -4.20
C SER A 58 18.30 10.47 -3.42
N PRO A 59 19.54 10.04 -3.78
CA PRO A 59 20.25 9.04 -2.99
C PRO A 59 20.56 9.46 -1.54
N ALA A 60 20.44 10.75 -1.23
CA ALA A 60 20.62 11.26 0.14
C ALA A 60 19.37 11.11 1.01
N ASP A 61 18.22 10.83 0.40
CA ASP A 61 16.96 10.61 1.14
C ASP A 61 16.94 9.23 1.76
N SER A 62 16.21 9.10 2.86
CA SER A 62 16.01 7.83 3.55
C SER A 62 15.28 6.81 2.67
N ASP A 63 15.42 5.54 3.01
CA ASP A 63 14.60 4.49 2.39
C ASP A 63 13.12 4.68 2.68
N MET A 64 12.32 4.31 1.72
CA MET A 64 10.87 4.23 1.89
C MET A 64 10.45 2.85 2.40
N PHE A 65 9.32 2.82 3.09
CA PHE A 65 8.69 1.58 3.54
C PHE A 65 7.30 1.45 2.94
N GLY A 66 7.08 0.35 2.23
CA GLY A 66 5.77 -0.03 1.73
C GLY A 66 5.00 -0.77 2.81
N MET A 67 3.98 -0.11 3.36
CA MET A 67 3.10 -0.69 4.38
C MET A 67 1.95 -1.42 3.69
N PRO A 68 1.90 -2.78 3.76
CA PRO A 68 0.87 -3.52 3.08
C PRO A 68 -0.54 -3.18 3.58
N ASP A 69 -1.44 -2.94 2.65
CA ASP A 69 -2.86 -2.82 2.93
C ASP A 69 -3.51 -4.21 2.86
N GLY A 70 -3.76 -4.82 4.00
CA GLY A 70 -4.31 -6.17 4.07
C GLY A 70 -5.65 -6.33 3.36
N ASP A 71 -6.44 -5.27 3.25
CA ASP A 71 -7.75 -5.32 2.58
C ASP A 71 -7.62 -5.39 1.05
N SER A 72 -6.43 -5.12 0.51
CA SER A 72 -6.14 -5.21 -0.92
C SER A 72 -5.64 -6.58 -1.36
N VAL A 73 -5.45 -7.53 -0.45
CA VAL A 73 -4.79 -8.80 -0.75
C VAL A 73 -5.56 -9.63 -1.78
N ILE A 74 -4.84 -10.14 -2.76
CA ILE A 74 -5.39 -11.02 -3.80
C ILE A 74 -4.44 -12.19 -3.99
N GLN A 75 -4.96 -13.43 -3.87
CA GLN A 75 -4.22 -14.61 -4.24
C GLN A 75 -4.16 -14.71 -5.77
N LEU A 76 -2.96 -14.92 -6.33
CA LEU A 76 -2.81 -14.94 -7.78
C LEU A 76 -3.51 -16.17 -8.39
N PRO A 77 -4.40 -15.98 -9.39
CA PRO A 77 -5.11 -17.11 -9.99
C PRO A 77 -4.20 -18.11 -10.72
N TRP A 78 -3.08 -17.63 -11.27
CA TRP A 78 -2.13 -18.45 -12.01
C TRP A 78 -1.03 -19.07 -11.16
N ASN A 79 -0.87 -18.61 -9.92
CA ASN A 79 0.07 -19.19 -8.95
C ASN A 79 -0.44 -19.00 -7.54
N LYS A 80 -1.10 -20.01 -7.02
CA LYS A 80 -1.77 -19.98 -5.71
C LYS A 80 -0.80 -19.85 -4.52
N GLU A 81 0.49 -20.08 -4.72
CA GLU A 81 1.50 -19.89 -3.68
C GLU A 81 1.87 -18.42 -3.46
N ILE A 82 1.43 -17.53 -4.34
CA ILE A 82 1.74 -16.11 -4.29
C ILE A 82 0.45 -15.29 -4.14
N ALA A 83 0.51 -14.31 -3.24
CA ALA A 83 -0.52 -13.27 -3.15
C ALA A 83 0.10 -11.90 -3.46
N TRP A 84 -0.71 -11.02 -3.99
CA TRP A 84 -0.37 -9.64 -4.26
C TRP A 84 -1.04 -8.74 -3.23
N VAL A 85 -0.34 -7.69 -2.79
CA VAL A 85 -0.90 -6.71 -1.87
C VAL A 85 -0.41 -5.31 -2.25
N ALA A 86 -1.32 -4.35 -2.26
CA ALA A 86 -0.97 -2.94 -2.44
C ALA A 86 -0.40 -2.37 -1.15
N SER A 87 0.49 -1.39 -1.27
CA SER A 87 1.15 -0.77 -0.13
C SER A 87 1.04 0.73 -0.15
N ASP A 88 0.94 1.31 1.03
CA ASP A 88 1.09 2.73 1.25
C ASP A 88 2.54 3.04 1.59
N LEU A 89 3.11 4.08 0.98
CA LEU A 89 4.52 4.43 1.16
C LEU A 89 4.71 5.41 2.31
N TYR A 90 5.69 5.10 3.16
CA TYR A 90 6.11 5.93 4.29
C TYR A 90 7.61 6.17 4.24
N MET A 91 8.03 7.33 4.70
CA MET A 91 9.44 7.70 4.89
C MET A 91 9.56 8.48 6.19
N ASP A 92 10.51 8.09 7.04
CA ASP A 92 10.71 8.70 8.37
C ASP A 92 9.42 8.74 9.21
N GLY A 93 8.60 7.69 9.13
CA GLY A 93 7.34 7.57 9.86
C GLY A 93 6.18 8.42 9.32
N LYS A 94 6.36 9.08 8.17
CA LYS A 94 5.35 9.94 7.55
C LYS A 94 4.94 9.41 6.18
N PRO A 95 3.67 9.57 5.78
CA PRO A 95 3.24 9.22 4.43
C PRO A 95 4.05 9.97 3.37
N VAL A 96 4.44 9.27 2.31
CA VAL A 96 5.07 9.88 1.12
C VAL A 96 3.98 10.51 0.27
N GLU A 97 3.83 11.82 0.39
CA GLU A 97 2.72 12.56 -0.21
C GLU A 97 2.75 12.60 -1.73
N THR A 98 3.93 12.45 -2.32
CA THR A 98 4.10 12.37 -3.78
C THR A 98 3.71 11.02 -4.35
N SER A 99 3.49 10.00 -3.51
CA SER A 99 3.09 8.69 -3.99
C SER A 99 1.63 8.67 -4.45
N PRO A 100 1.32 8.02 -5.58
CA PRO A 100 -0.03 8.05 -6.15
C PRO A 100 -1.12 7.54 -5.21
N ARG A 101 -0.87 6.46 -4.47
CA ARG A 101 -1.87 5.88 -3.57
C ARG A 101 -2.17 6.79 -2.38
N ILE A 102 -1.17 7.45 -1.80
CA ILE A 102 -1.37 8.42 -0.72
C ILE A 102 -2.12 9.65 -1.25
N ALA A 103 -1.75 10.16 -2.42
CA ALA A 103 -2.45 11.27 -3.05
C ALA A 103 -3.93 10.95 -3.29
N LEU A 104 -4.23 9.74 -3.79
CA LEU A 104 -5.60 9.28 -3.99
C LEU A 104 -6.37 9.19 -2.66
N LYS A 105 -5.80 8.59 -1.64
CA LYS A 105 -6.41 8.48 -0.31
C LYS A 105 -6.75 9.86 0.27
N ARG A 106 -5.86 10.82 0.13
CA ARG A 106 -6.10 12.20 0.56
C ARG A 106 -7.26 12.85 -0.18
N GLN A 107 -7.37 12.63 -1.47
CA GLN A 107 -8.50 13.14 -2.25
C GLN A 107 -9.82 12.47 -1.86
N ILE A 108 -9.80 11.18 -1.57
CA ILE A 108 -10.98 10.47 -1.07
C ILE A 108 -11.41 11.02 0.29
N GLU A 109 -10.48 11.26 1.21
CA GLU A 109 -10.76 11.87 2.52
C GLU A 109 -11.38 13.25 2.37
N LYS A 110 -10.84 14.09 1.49
CA LYS A 110 -11.41 15.41 1.19
C LYS A 110 -12.83 15.30 0.62
N ALA A 111 -13.05 14.39 -0.32
CA ALA A 111 -14.35 14.18 -0.93
C ALA A 111 -15.39 13.71 0.08
N VAL A 112 -15.03 12.78 0.96
CA VAL A 112 -15.91 12.30 2.04
C VAL A 112 -16.23 13.43 3.02
N SER A 113 -15.23 14.18 3.45
CA SER A 113 -15.39 15.31 4.35
C SER A 113 -16.30 16.38 3.73
N TYR A 114 -16.07 16.74 2.47
CA TYR A 114 -16.90 17.69 1.73
C TYR A 114 -18.34 17.17 1.58
N THR A 115 -18.52 15.91 1.26
CA THR A 115 -19.83 15.28 1.13
C THR A 115 -20.59 15.33 2.46
N HIS A 116 -19.94 15.07 3.57
CA HIS A 116 -20.54 15.16 4.91
C HIS A 116 -20.97 16.60 5.27
N LEU A 117 -20.19 17.60 4.81
CA LEU A 117 -20.50 18.99 5.04
C LEU A 117 -21.65 19.51 4.15
N THR A 118 -21.76 18.99 2.92
CA THR A 118 -22.71 19.50 1.92
C THR A 118 -24.02 18.74 1.85
N LEU A 119 -24.04 17.45 2.19
CA LEU A 119 -25.26 16.64 2.16
C LEU A 119 -26.43 17.27 2.93
N PRO A 120 -26.26 17.83 4.15
CA PRO A 120 -27.35 18.48 4.85
C PRO A 120 -27.91 19.70 4.12
N THR A 121 -27.06 20.46 3.40
CA THR A 121 -27.51 21.62 2.63
C THR A 121 -28.09 21.23 1.28
N ASN A 122 -27.66 20.11 0.71
CA ASN A 122 -28.13 19.62 -0.58
C ASN A 122 -29.31 18.67 -0.47
N SER A 123 -29.62 18.17 0.72
CA SER A 123 -30.70 17.20 0.93
C SER A 123 -32.10 17.76 0.66
N GLY A 124 -32.26 19.06 0.62
CA GLY A 124 -33.48 19.73 0.24
C GLY A 124 -33.64 20.00 -1.25
N VAL A 125 -32.67 19.63 -2.03
CA VAL A 125 -32.68 19.81 -3.48
C VAL A 125 -33.09 18.50 -4.18
#